data_4ed8c47582ac4e3a17d59886df52d938
#
_entry.id   4ed8c47582ac4e3a17d59886df52d938
#
_cell.length_a   1.000
_cell.length_b   1.000
_cell.length_c   1.000
_cell.angle_alpha   90.00
_cell.angle_beta   90.00
_cell.angle_gamma   90.00
#
_symmetry.space_group_name_H-M   'P 1'
#
loop_
_entity.id
_entity.type
_entity.pdbx_description
1 polymer ?
#
loop_
_entity_poly.entity_id
_entity_poly.type
_entity_poly.pdbx_seq_one_letter_code
_entity_poly.pdbx_strand_id
1 'polypeptide(L)'
;YMPPVQLSIVLVTEIDGPGGESEVSWLLLSSLPVDKIAQVLRIVDLYVARWPIEVFFRVFKTGCRVEEIKLEKKDRLIRALMFYKVIAWRIMFVTFLGRECPDLPCDVVFSTAEWKSVWKVVEREDPPHQTPSLSKFIPILAQLGGYNNRQGDGPPGAEVIWRGTRRMLD
;
A
#
# COMPACT_ATOMS: atom_id res chain seq x y z
N TYR A 1 -0.33 40.16 -11.89
CA TYR A 1 0.67 39.61 -12.82
C TYR A 1 1.49 38.57 -12.07
N MET A 2 1.41 37.28 -12.48
CA MET A 2 2.27 36.26 -11.95
C MET A 2 3.58 36.23 -12.74
N PRO A 3 4.75 36.13 -12.09
CA PRO A 3 6.02 36.00 -12.79
C PRO A 3 6.07 34.69 -13.58
N PRO A 4 6.77 34.63 -14.72
CA PRO A 4 6.96 33.39 -15.46
C PRO A 4 7.73 32.38 -14.63
N VAL A 5 7.31 31.13 -14.69
CA VAL A 5 7.97 30.00 -14.01
C VAL A 5 8.72 29.18 -15.07
N GLN A 6 10.01 28.99 -14.85
CA GLN A 6 10.82 28.11 -15.68
C GLN A 6 10.55 26.66 -15.32
N LEU A 7 10.20 25.84 -16.30
CA LEU A 7 9.93 24.41 -16.13
C LEU A 7 10.80 23.60 -17.08
N SER A 8 11.25 22.46 -16.59
CA SER A 8 11.89 21.41 -17.39
C SER A 8 10.85 20.36 -17.75
N ILE A 9 10.97 19.81 -18.95
CA ILE A 9 10.11 18.74 -19.46
C ILE A 9 10.98 17.48 -19.62
N VAL A 10 10.52 16.36 -19.04
CA VAL A 10 11.15 15.04 -19.20
C VAL A 10 10.12 14.12 -19.83
N LEU A 11 10.46 13.58 -21.02
CA LEU A 11 9.69 12.54 -21.67
C LEU A 11 10.36 11.18 -21.34
N VAL A 12 9.59 10.28 -20.76
CA VAL A 12 10.00 8.91 -20.47
C VAL A 12 9.14 7.97 -21.31
N THR A 13 9.77 7.15 -22.12
CA THR A 13 9.05 6.18 -22.98
C THR A 13 9.60 4.79 -22.71
N GLU A 14 8.72 3.82 -22.56
CA GLU A 14 9.06 2.42 -22.45
C GLU A 14 9.64 1.94 -23.78
N ILE A 15 10.76 1.21 -23.72
CA ILE A 15 11.39 0.58 -24.88
C ILE A 15 11.25 -0.93 -24.65
N ASP A 16 10.74 -1.66 -25.64
CA ASP A 16 10.58 -3.12 -25.59
C ASP A 16 9.69 -3.63 -24.43
N GLY A 17 8.56 -2.97 -24.16
CA GLY A 17 7.56 -3.44 -23.21
C GLY A 17 7.06 -4.85 -23.51
N PRO A 18 6.56 -5.60 -22.52
CA PRO A 18 6.03 -6.95 -22.71
C PRO A 18 4.93 -6.94 -23.78
N GLY A 19 5.19 -7.61 -24.89
CA GLY A 19 4.52 -7.48 -26.18
C GLY A 19 3.00 -7.44 -26.13
N GLY A 20 2.44 -6.45 -26.82
CA GLY A 20 1.02 -6.32 -27.16
C GLY A 20 0.24 -5.25 -26.40
N GLU A 21 0.79 -4.62 -25.39
CA GLU A 21 0.20 -3.44 -24.73
C GLU A 21 0.77 -2.13 -25.28
N SER A 22 -0.01 -1.06 -25.22
CA SER A 22 0.46 0.27 -25.64
C SER A 22 1.66 0.69 -24.78
N GLU A 23 2.75 1.13 -25.43
CA GLU A 23 3.96 1.66 -24.79
C GLU A 23 3.60 2.70 -23.73
N VAL A 24 4.13 2.54 -22.52
CA VAL A 24 3.95 3.51 -21.46
C VAL A 24 4.81 4.74 -21.75
N SER A 25 4.18 5.91 -21.82
CA SER A 25 4.87 7.18 -22.02
C SER A 25 4.43 8.20 -20.98
N TRP A 26 5.40 8.81 -20.30
CA TRP A 26 5.16 9.85 -19.29
C TRP A 26 5.76 11.17 -19.72
N LEU A 27 4.97 12.24 -19.68
CA LEU A 27 5.43 13.61 -19.83
C LEU A 27 5.47 14.26 -18.46
N LEU A 28 6.68 14.44 -17.91
CA LEU A 28 6.90 14.96 -16.57
C LEU A 28 7.30 16.44 -16.64
N LEU A 29 6.63 17.30 -15.88
CA LEU A 29 6.97 18.71 -15.69
C LEU A 29 7.63 18.88 -14.34
N SER A 30 8.77 19.57 -14.30
CA SER A 30 9.54 19.80 -13.08
C SER A 30 10.12 21.21 -13.04
N SER A 31 10.20 21.79 -11.85
CA SER A 31 10.98 23.00 -11.58
C SER A 31 12.47 22.71 -11.30
N LEU A 32 12.86 21.42 -11.26
CA LEU A 32 14.25 21.03 -11.10
C LEU A 32 15.00 21.14 -12.43
N PRO A 33 16.30 21.51 -12.41
CA PRO A 33 17.12 21.55 -13.61
C PRO A 33 17.34 20.15 -14.18
N VAL A 34 17.55 20.06 -15.51
CA VAL A 34 17.78 18.82 -16.25
C VAL A 34 19.03 18.89 -17.14
N ASP A 35 20.08 19.51 -16.65
CA ASP A 35 21.34 19.68 -17.38
C ASP A 35 22.18 18.40 -17.46
N LYS A 36 21.88 17.40 -16.60
CA LYS A 36 22.59 16.12 -16.51
C LYS A 36 21.62 14.96 -16.40
N ILE A 37 22.00 13.81 -16.96
CA ILE A 37 21.20 12.59 -16.92
C ILE A 37 20.80 12.17 -15.48
N ALA A 38 21.70 12.38 -14.51
CA ALA A 38 21.39 12.07 -13.10
C ALA A 38 20.21 12.91 -12.55
N GLN A 39 20.03 14.14 -13.04
CA GLN A 39 18.91 15.01 -12.67
C GLN A 39 17.61 14.53 -13.31
N VAL A 40 17.69 14.07 -14.57
CA VAL A 40 16.55 13.44 -15.26
C VAL A 40 16.09 12.19 -14.51
N LEU A 41 17.01 11.28 -14.17
CA LEU A 41 16.72 10.07 -13.43
C LEU A 41 16.09 10.39 -12.06
N ARG A 42 16.61 11.41 -11.37
CA ARG A 42 16.01 11.88 -10.11
C ARG A 42 14.56 12.33 -10.26
N ILE A 43 14.20 13.00 -11.36
CA ILE A 43 12.81 13.40 -11.61
C ILE A 43 11.93 12.18 -11.82
N VAL A 44 12.43 11.16 -12.53
CA VAL A 44 11.73 9.88 -12.70
C VAL A 44 11.52 9.19 -11.35
N ASP A 45 12.57 9.10 -10.53
CA ASP A 45 12.49 8.49 -9.19
C ASP A 45 11.48 9.22 -8.29
N LEU A 46 11.46 10.55 -8.31
CA LEU A 46 10.48 11.34 -7.57
C LEU A 46 9.05 11.10 -8.05
N TYR A 47 8.85 10.92 -9.35
CA TYR A 47 7.55 10.59 -9.91
C TYR A 47 7.09 9.19 -9.51
N VAL A 48 7.98 8.20 -9.59
CA VAL A 48 7.70 6.83 -9.15
C VAL A 48 7.40 6.78 -7.64
N ALA A 49 8.19 7.53 -6.84
CA ALA A 49 7.96 7.63 -5.40
C ALA A 49 6.60 8.24 -5.02
N ARG A 50 5.90 8.91 -5.95
CA ARG A 50 4.54 9.41 -5.76
C ARG A 50 3.49 8.29 -5.77
N TRP A 51 3.76 7.18 -6.45
CA TRP A 51 2.78 6.09 -6.65
C TRP A 51 2.16 5.52 -5.37
N PRO A 52 2.87 5.38 -4.25
CA PRO A 52 2.29 4.93 -2.98
C PRO A 52 1.04 5.70 -2.54
N ILE A 53 0.89 6.98 -2.93
CA ILE A 53 -0.31 7.75 -2.57
C ILE A 53 -1.58 7.22 -3.26
N GLU A 54 -1.46 6.64 -4.45
CA GLU A 54 -2.60 6.05 -5.16
C GLU A 54 -3.04 4.74 -4.50
N VAL A 55 -2.08 3.95 -4.01
CA VAL A 55 -2.36 2.76 -3.18
C VAL A 55 -3.07 3.19 -1.89
N PHE A 56 -2.58 4.24 -1.24
CA PHE A 56 -3.20 4.80 -0.05
C PHE A 56 -4.66 5.22 -0.32
N PHE A 57 -4.92 6.01 -1.36
CA PHE A 57 -6.27 6.43 -1.69
C PHE A 57 -7.17 5.27 -2.11
N ARG A 58 -6.65 4.25 -2.76
CA ARG A 58 -7.41 3.04 -3.08
C ARG A 58 -7.86 2.34 -1.80
N VAL A 59 -6.96 2.11 -0.84
CA VAL A 59 -7.30 1.52 0.47
C VAL A 59 -8.30 2.41 1.21
N PHE A 60 -8.09 3.72 1.22
CA PHE A 60 -8.93 4.69 1.90
C PHE A 60 -10.35 4.74 1.32
N LYS A 61 -10.49 4.79 0.00
CA LYS A 61 -11.80 4.86 -0.68
C LYS A 61 -12.49 3.51 -0.72
N THR A 62 -11.85 2.50 -1.26
CA THR A 62 -12.44 1.18 -1.51
C THR A 62 -12.43 0.31 -0.25
N GLY A 63 -11.32 0.30 0.49
CA GLY A 63 -11.19 -0.47 1.72
C GLY A 63 -12.07 0.09 2.83
N CYS A 64 -11.80 1.32 3.22
CA CYS A 64 -12.51 1.99 4.31
C CYS A 64 -13.91 2.49 3.94
N ARG A 65 -14.28 2.42 2.65
CA ARG A 65 -15.59 2.88 2.13
C ARG A 65 -15.97 4.27 2.60
N VAL A 66 -15.00 5.18 2.63
CA VAL A 66 -15.21 6.52 3.19
C VAL A 66 -16.26 7.34 2.43
N GLU A 67 -16.50 7.00 1.17
CA GLU A 67 -17.54 7.63 0.32
C GLU A 67 -18.96 7.18 0.71
N GLU A 68 -19.09 6.07 1.44
CA GLU A 68 -20.37 5.54 1.94
C GLU A 68 -20.73 6.08 3.34
N ILE A 69 -19.82 6.84 3.98
CA ILE A 69 -20.04 7.37 5.32
C ILE A 69 -21.12 8.46 5.29
N LYS A 70 -22.25 8.17 5.90
CA LYS A 70 -23.37 9.11 6.04
C LYS A 70 -23.36 9.74 7.42
N LEU A 71 -22.59 10.81 7.59
CA LEU A 71 -22.58 11.60 8.81
C LEU A 71 -23.06 13.01 8.49
N GLU A 72 -24.17 13.42 9.11
CA GLU A 72 -24.81 14.72 8.85
C GLU A 72 -23.96 15.91 9.31
N LYS A 73 -23.19 15.74 10.39
CA LYS A 73 -22.38 16.82 10.97
C LYS A 73 -20.96 16.80 10.41
N LYS A 74 -20.53 17.92 9.81
CA LYS A 74 -19.19 18.12 9.24
C LYS A 74 -18.07 17.71 10.20
N ASP A 75 -18.15 18.12 11.47
CA ASP A 75 -17.09 17.84 12.46
C ASP A 75 -16.99 16.34 12.78
N ARG A 76 -18.10 15.60 12.75
CA ARG A 76 -18.09 14.15 12.92
C ARG A 76 -17.49 13.47 11.71
N LEU A 77 -17.84 13.94 10.51
CA LEU A 77 -17.25 13.42 9.27
C LEU A 77 -15.73 13.63 9.22
N ILE A 78 -15.26 14.83 9.55
CA ILE A 78 -13.83 15.14 9.58
C ILE A 78 -13.11 14.19 10.56
N ARG A 79 -13.63 14.00 11.78
CA ARG A 79 -13.03 13.09 12.77
C ARG A 79 -13.00 11.64 12.26
N ALA A 80 -14.10 11.14 11.69
CA ALA A 80 -14.15 9.82 11.12
C ALA A 80 -13.09 9.64 10.00
N LEU A 81 -13.01 10.60 9.08
CA LEU A 81 -12.01 10.58 8.00
C LEU A 81 -10.57 10.58 8.53
N MET A 82 -10.30 11.27 9.65
CA MET A 82 -8.97 11.24 10.28
C MET A 82 -8.62 9.83 10.79
N PHE A 83 -9.55 9.14 11.47
CA PHE A 83 -9.33 7.75 11.87
C PHE A 83 -9.11 6.82 10.69
N TYR A 84 -9.94 6.92 9.66
CA TYR A 84 -9.79 6.09 8.46
C TYR A 84 -8.49 6.35 7.71
N LYS A 85 -7.95 7.58 7.74
CA LYS A 85 -6.61 7.86 7.19
C LYS A 85 -5.51 7.09 7.91
N VAL A 86 -5.57 7.03 9.25
CA VAL A 86 -4.59 6.26 10.04
C VAL A 86 -4.70 4.77 9.73
N ILE A 87 -5.90 4.24 9.61
CA ILE A 87 -6.14 2.84 9.24
C ILE A 87 -5.59 2.55 7.83
N ALA A 88 -5.93 3.38 6.84
CA ALA A 88 -5.45 3.21 5.47
C ALA A 88 -3.92 3.28 5.38
N TRP A 89 -3.32 4.19 6.15
CA TRP A 89 -1.86 4.29 6.25
C TRP A 89 -1.24 3.02 6.86
N ARG A 90 -1.81 2.50 7.96
CA ARG A 90 -1.36 1.23 8.58
C ARG A 90 -1.38 0.08 7.58
N ILE A 91 -2.47 -0.07 6.83
CA ILE A 91 -2.60 -1.13 5.82
C ILE A 91 -1.58 -0.99 4.70
N MET A 92 -1.41 0.22 4.19
CA MET A 92 -0.38 0.51 3.19
C MET A 92 1.02 0.18 3.74
N PHE A 93 1.34 0.64 4.95
CA PHE A 93 2.62 0.41 5.62
C PHE A 93 2.91 -1.10 5.77
N VAL A 94 1.94 -1.87 6.29
CA VAL A 94 2.06 -3.33 6.41
C VAL A 94 2.28 -3.99 5.06
N THR A 95 1.57 -3.55 4.02
CA THR A 95 1.69 -4.08 2.67
C THR A 95 3.10 -3.87 2.10
N PHE A 96 3.65 -2.66 2.26
CA PHE A 96 5.01 -2.37 1.80
C PHE A 96 6.07 -3.05 2.66
N LEU A 97 5.93 -3.00 3.99
CA LEU A 97 6.89 -3.61 4.89
C LEU A 97 7.01 -5.13 4.65
N GLY A 98 5.90 -5.79 4.38
CA GLY A 98 5.90 -7.22 4.04
C GLY A 98 6.60 -7.56 2.72
N ARG A 99 6.74 -6.58 1.81
CA ARG A 99 7.44 -6.75 0.53
C ARG A 99 8.93 -6.38 0.63
N GLU A 100 9.22 -5.27 1.29
CA GLU A 100 10.57 -4.71 1.38
C GLU A 100 11.41 -5.38 2.49
N CYS A 101 10.75 -5.80 3.57
CA CYS A 101 11.38 -6.38 4.74
C CYS A 101 10.68 -7.69 5.18
N PRO A 102 10.59 -8.71 4.30
CA PRO A 102 9.81 -9.93 4.52
C PRO A 102 10.26 -10.75 5.74
N ASP A 103 11.53 -10.67 6.11
CA ASP A 103 12.13 -11.45 7.19
C ASP A 103 11.95 -10.83 8.58
N LEU A 104 11.45 -9.61 8.67
CA LEU A 104 11.16 -9.00 9.96
C LEU A 104 10.11 -9.82 10.72
N PRO A 105 10.26 -9.97 12.05
CA PRO A 105 9.24 -10.61 12.87
C PRO A 105 7.94 -9.80 12.85
N CYS A 106 6.81 -10.47 12.81
CA CYS A 106 5.52 -9.80 12.63
C CYS A 106 5.11 -8.93 13.83
N ASP A 107 5.70 -9.14 15.01
CA ASP A 107 5.44 -8.34 16.22
C ASP A 107 5.96 -6.89 16.15
N VAL A 108 6.75 -6.56 15.13
CA VAL A 108 7.09 -5.18 14.79
C VAL A 108 5.84 -4.34 14.46
N VAL A 109 4.78 -4.98 13.94
CA VAL A 109 3.57 -4.31 13.46
C VAL A 109 2.29 -4.81 14.13
N PHE A 110 2.30 -6.07 14.58
CA PHE A 110 1.15 -6.73 15.20
C PHE A 110 1.45 -7.09 16.64
N SER A 111 0.55 -6.78 17.55
CA SER A 111 0.69 -7.23 18.93
C SER A 111 0.67 -8.77 19.03
N THR A 112 1.22 -9.29 20.13
CA THR A 112 1.24 -10.74 20.39
C THR A 112 -0.18 -11.33 20.37
N ALA A 113 -1.16 -10.61 20.86
CA ALA A 113 -2.55 -11.06 20.84
C ALA A 113 -3.10 -11.14 19.40
N GLU A 114 -2.85 -10.10 18.58
CA GLU A 114 -3.31 -10.04 17.20
C GLU A 114 -2.78 -11.21 16.38
N TRP A 115 -1.45 -11.40 16.33
CA TRP A 115 -0.92 -12.43 15.45
C TRP A 115 -1.20 -13.85 15.92
N LYS A 116 -1.22 -14.11 17.26
CA LYS A 116 -1.57 -15.43 17.80
C LYS A 116 -3.03 -15.79 17.55
N SER A 117 -3.94 -14.83 17.69
CA SER A 117 -5.37 -15.06 17.41
C SER A 117 -5.61 -15.41 15.95
N VAL A 118 -5.02 -14.64 15.03
CA VAL A 118 -5.10 -14.90 13.59
C VAL A 118 -4.54 -16.27 13.25
N TRP A 119 -3.36 -16.60 13.79
CA TRP A 119 -2.74 -17.91 13.59
C TRP A 119 -3.67 -19.06 13.99
N LYS A 120 -4.20 -19.00 15.22
CA LYS A 120 -5.09 -20.05 15.74
C LYS A 120 -6.37 -20.22 14.93
N VAL A 121 -6.92 -19.12 14.42
CA VAL A 121 -8.16 -19.16 13.61
C VAL A 121 -7.91 -19.73 12.22
N VAL A 122 -6.81 -19.33 11.57
CA VAL A 122 -6.55 -19.70 10.17
C VAL A 122 -5.88 -21.06 10.06
N GLU A 123 -4.80 -21.28 10.80
CA GLU A 123 -4.03 -22.54 10.75
C GLU A 123 -4.69 -23.66 11.57
N ARG A 124 -5.59 -23.32 12.51
CA ARG A 124 -6.25 -24.25 13.43
C ARG A 124 -5.29 -25.02 14.32
N GLU A 125 -4.12 -24.50 14.52
CA GLU A 125 -3.04 -25.04 15.34
C GLU A 125 -2.64 -24.02 16.41
N ASP A 126 -1.92 -24.49 17.43
CA ASP A 126 -1.38 -23.56 18.43
C ASP A 126 -0.29 -22.67 17.79
N PRO A 127 -0.27 -21.37 18.14
CA PRO A 127 0.73 -20.47 17.62
C PRO A 127 2.15 -20.92 17.97
N PRO A 128 3.13 -20.75 17.07
CA PRO A 128 4.51 -21.12 17.35
C PRO A 128 5.07 -20.32 18.52
N HIS A 129 6.04 -20.88 19.24
CA HIS A 129 6.74 -20.18 20.33
C HIS A 129 7.55 -19.00 19.82
N GLN A 130 8.13 -19.13 18.63
CA GLN A 130 8.88 -18.06 17.96
C GLN A 130 7.95 -17.24 17.08
N THR A 131 8.08 -15.91 17.19
CA THR A 131 7.32 -14.97 16.34
C THR A 131 7.60 -15.23 14.86
N PRO A 132 6.56 -15.44 14.03
CA PRO A 132 6.73 -15.66 12.60
C PRO A 132 7.19 -14.37 11.90
N SER A 133 7.87 -14.52 10.77
CA SER A 133 8.22 -13.39 9.91
C SER A 133 6.99 -12.78 9.25
N LEU A 134 7.12 -11.53 8.76
CA LEU A 134 6.07 -10.86 7.98
C LEU A 134 5.69 -11.64 6.73
N SER A 135 6.69 -12.22 6.02
CA SER A 135 6.45 -13.06 4.83
C SER A 135 5.57 -14.27 5.12
N LYS A 136 5.65 -14.83 6.33
CA LYS A 136 4.82 -15.93 6.76
C LYS A 136 3.46 -15.48 7.29
N PHE A 137 3.42 -14.41 8.07
CA PHE A 137 2.20 -13.99 8.76
C PHE A 137 1.22 -13.21 7.87
N ILE A 138 1.71 -12.32 6.99
CA ILE A 138 0.82 -11.50 6.14
C ILE A 138 -0.09 -12.35 5.23
N PRO A 139 0.38 -13.44 4.57
CA PRO A 139 -0.50 -14.33 3.83
C PRO A 139 -1.58 -14.99 4.73
N ILE A 140 -1.25 -15.37 5.96
CA ILE A 140 -2.20 -15.95 6.93
C ILE A 140 -3.27 -14.92 7.30
N LEU A 141 -2.88 -13.69 7.63
CA LEU A 141 -3.81 -12.57 7.86
C LEU A 141 -4.70 -12.32 6.65
N ALA A 142 -4.12 -12.33 5.44
CA ALA A 142 -4.84 -12.09 4.20
C ALA A 142 -5.87 -13.18 3.88
N GLN A 143 -5.67 -14.42 4.34
CA GLN A 143 -6.65 -15.51 4.20
C GLN A 143 -7.96 -15.17 4.92
N LEU A 144 -7.93 -14.52 6.08
CA LEU A 144 -9.13 -13.96 6.69
C LEU A 144 -9.85 -12.97 5.76
N GLY A 145 -9.09 -12.26 4.92
CA GLY A 145 -9.60 -11.31 3.94
C GLY A 145 -10.08 -11.93 2.62
N GLY A 146 -9.95 -13.26 2.47
CA GLY A 146 -10.33 -14.00 1.27
C GLY A 146 -9.19 -14.20 0.27
N TYR A 147 -7.93 -14.08 0.71
CA TYR A 147 -6.77 -14.49 -0.08
C TYR A 147 -6.67 -16.02 -0.10
N ASN A 148 -6.53 -16.61 -1.29
CA ASN A 148 -6.53 -18.07 -1.42
C ASN A 148 -5.17 -18.71 -1.13
N ASN A 149 -4.07 -17.97 -1.22
CA ASN A 149 -2.70 -18.43 -1.01
C ASN A 149 -2.35 -19.67 -1.86
N ARG A 150 -2.77 -19.68 -3.14
CA ARG A 150 -2.48 -20.78 -4.07
C ARG A 150 -1.08 -20.64 -4.65
N GLN A 151 -0.52 -21.77 -5.07
CA GLN A 151 0.73 -21.76 -5.82
C GLN A 151 0.56 -20.93 -7.09
N GLY A 152 1.40 -19.88 -7.27
CA GLY A 152 1.31 -18.92 -8.37
C GLY A 152 0.54 -17.64 -8.04
N ASP A 153 -0.16 -17.57 -6.91
CA ASP A 153 -0.69 -16.30 -6.43
C ASP A 153 0.49 -15.37 -6.07
N GLY A 154 0.45 -14.13 -6.53
CA GLY A 154 1.41 -13.12 -6.09
C GLY A 154 1.18 -12.75 -4.61
N PRO A 155 2.04 -11.91 -4.02
CA PRO A 155 1.88 -11.48 -2.63
C PRO A 155 0.52 -10.79 -2.43
N PRO A 156 -0.11 -10.97 -1.24
CA PRO A 156 -1.43 -10.42 -0.98
C PRO A 156 -1.46 -8.89 -1.15
N GLY A 157 -2.49 -8.41 -1.84
CA GLY A 157 -2.71 -6.99 -2.04
C GLY A 157 -3.28 -6.29 -0.82
N ALA A 158 -3.20 -4.96 -0.79
CA ALA A 158 -3.68 -4.14 0.34
C ALA A 158 -5.17 -4.38 0.68
N GLU A 159 -6.00 -4.71 -0.30
CA GLU A 159 -7.43 -4.93 -0.08
C GLU A 159 -7.71 -6.19 0.76
N VAL A 160 -7.06 -7.31 0.46
CA VAL A 160 -7.23 -8.55 1.23
C VAL A 160 -6.58 -8.44 2.62
N ILE A 161 -5.47 -7.72 2.73
CA ILE A 161 -4.83 -7.40 4.02
C ILE A 161 -5.78 -6.55 4.87
N TRP A 162 -6.41 -5.52 4.29
CA TRP A 162 -7.42 -4.71 4.96
C TRP A 162 -8.60 -5.55 5.47
N ARG A 163 -9.19 -6.37 4.60
CA ARG A 163 -10.31 -7.24 5.00
C ARG A 163 -9.92 -8.22 6.10
N GLY A 164 -8.70 -8.78 6.02
CA GLY A 164 -8.14 -9.64 7.07
C GLY A 164 -7.96 -8.90 8.39
N THR A 165 -7.36 -7.70 8.35
CA THR A 165 -7.15 -6.86 9.53
C THR A 165 -8.48 -6.48 10.19
N ARG A 166 -9.50 -6.15 9.42
CA ARG A 166 -10.82 -5.85 9.95
C ARG A 166 -11.41 -7.05 10.68
N ARG A 167 -11.36 -8.24 10.08
CA ARG A 167 -11.87 -9.48 10.72
C ARG A 167 -11.05 -9.92 11.94
N MET A 168 -9.80 -9.53 12.02
CA MET A 168 -8.96 -9.75 13.20
C MET A 168 -9.41 -8.87 14.38
N LEU A 169 -9.98 -7.70 14.12
CA LEU A 169 -10.40 -6.72 15.13
C LEU A 169 -11.88 -6.89 15.55
N ASP A 170 -12.68 -7.58 14.75
CA ASP A 170 -14.08 -7.96 15.06
C ASP A 170 -14.12 -9.15 16.05
#